data_265b08601d037f18bb7fbe9ee7c7a60c
#
_entry.id   265b08601d037f18bb7fbe9ee7c7a60c
#
_cell.length_a   1.000
_cell.length_b   1.000
_cell.length_c   1.000
_cell.angle_alpha   90.00
_cell.angle_beta   90.00
_cell.angle_gamma   90.00
#
_symmetry.space_group_name_H-M   'P 1'
#
loop_
_entity.id
_entity.type
_entity.pdbx_description
1 polymer ?
#
loop_
_entity_poly.entity_id
_entity_poly.type
_entity_poly.pdbx_seq_one_letter_code
_entity_poly.pdbx_strand_id
1 'polypeptide(L)'
;MNIKQARKNVIEQQIRPWGGLNVRANQALVDVPRENFVPEGYQNLVFADIEIPLDSDQKMLSPKIEGRILDSLDIIGHESALEIGTGSGYFTSVLARLCKSVKSIEVSKELSELAEDKINTLKFTNVSIVTGDALTYNFDNESFDIVVVGCALPKIHEDFKRLLKVGGKLFIVVGTKNHMHATLVKRINESEWQSKSLFETHLDYMKGSEPKVKFTF
;
A
#
# COMPACT_ATOMS: atom_id res chain seq x y z
N MET A 1 25.39 -5.73 12.65
CA MET A 1 24.13 -5.18 13.19
C MET A 1 23.15 -6.33 13.42
N ASN A 2 22.46 -6.36 14.56
CA ASN A 2 21.38 -7.36 14.76
C ASN A 2 20.12 -6.88 14.02
N ILE A 3 19.86 -7.45 12.86
CA ILE A 3 18.76 -7.05 11.96
C ILE A 3 17.39 -7.19 12.64
N LYS A 4 17.17 -8.26 13.41
CA LYS A 4 15.91 -8.47 14.13
C LYS A 4 15.66 -7.38 15.18
N GLN A 5 16.71 -6.98 15.90
CA GLN A 5 16.61 -5.90 16.88
C GLN A 5 16.40 -4.54 16.19
N ALA A 6 17.09 -4.27 15.06
CA ALA A 6 16.92 -3.05 14.31
C ALA A 6 15.49 -2.91 13.77
N ARG A 7 14.91 -3.99 13.20
CA ARG A 7 13.51 -4.03 12.76
C ARG A 7 12.55 -3.71 13.91
N LYS A 8 12.72 -4.35 15.06
CA LYS A 8 11.90 -4.08 16.25
C LYS A 8 12.00 -2.62 16.69
N ASN A 9 13.21 -2.06 16.72
CA ASN A 9 13.43 -0.68 17.12
C ASN A 9 12.71 0.30 16.17
N VAL A 10 12.75 0.08 14.85
CA VAL A 10 12.02 0.92 13.89
C VAL A 10 10.51 0.88 14.15
N ILE A 11 9.95 -0.29 14.36
CA ILE A 11 8.52 -0.44 14.63
C ILE A 11 8.14 0.29 15.92
N GLU A 12 8.87 0.07 17.01
CA GLU A 12 8.54 0.62 18.32
C GLU A 12 8.84 2.13 18.43
N GLN A 13 9.90 2.62 17.80
CA GLN A 13 10.40 3.98 17.99
C GLN A 13 10.08 4.93 16.85
N GLN A 14 9.85 4.43 15.64
CA GLN A 14 9.61 5.26 14.47
C GLN A 14 8.18 5.12 13.92
N ILE A 15 7.62 3.91 13.88
CA ILE A 15 6.28 3.69 13.30
C ILE A 15 5.20 3.92 14.36
N ARG A 16 5.27 3.21 15.47
CA ARG A 16 4.26 3.24 16.53
C ARG A 16 3.93 4.63 17.10
N PRO A 17 4.89 5.57 17.26
CA PRO A 17 4.56 6.92 17.74
C PRO A 17 3.67 7.74 16.81
N TRP A 18 3.55 7.39 15.53
CA TRP A 18 2.76 8.12 14.54
C TRP A 18 1.34 7.59 14.35
N GLY A 19 0.99 6.47 14.98
CA GLY A 19 -0.34 5.88 14.92
C GLY A 19 -0.49 4.74 15.92
N GLY A 20 -1.71 4.43 16.27
CA GLY A 20 -2.04 3.39 17.24
C GLY A 20 -2.05 2.00 16.64
N LEU A 21 -0.94 1.55 16.00
CA LEU A 21 -0.87 0.20 15.44
C LEU A 21 -1.45 -0.84 16.41
N ASN A 22 -2.49 -1.53 15.98
CA ASN A 22 -3.00 -2.65 16.74
C ASN A 22 -1.96 -3.78 16.84
N VAL A 23 -2.15 -4.69 17.78
CA VAL A 23 -1.19 -5.79 18.06
C VAL A 23 -0.95 -6.65 16.81
N ARG A 24 -1.97 -6.88 15.98
CA ARG A 24 -1.85 -7.70 14.76
C ARG A 24 -0.98 -7.01 13.71
N ALA A 25 -1.21 -5.72 13.44
CA ALA A 25 -0.43 -4.93 12.50
C ALA A 25 1.03 -4.82 12.95
N ASN A 26 1.26 -4.58 14.25
CA ASN A 26 2.60 -4.57 14.83
C ASN A 26 3.31 -5.93 14.61
N GLN A 27 2.63 -7.04 14.89
CA GLN A 27 3.18 -8.37 14.72
C GLN A 27 3.47 -8.68 13.23
N ALA A 28 2.61 -8.27 12.31
CA ALA A 28 2.83 -8.46 10.87
C ALA A 28 4.10 -7.75 10.38
N LEU A 29 4.34 -6.51 10.83
CA LEU A 29 5.57 -5.77 10.51
C LEU A 29 6.83 -6.44 11.11
N VAL A 30 6.71 -7.10 12.26
CA VAL A 30 7.80 -7.89 12.86
C VAL A 30 8.06 -9.16 12.07
N ASP A 31 7.01 -9.87 11.66
CA ASP A 31 7.08 -11.19 11.02
C ASP A 31 7.58 -11.10 9.57
N VAL A 32 7.24 -10.03 8.84
CA VAL A 32 7.64 -9.84 7.45
C VAL A 32 9.00 -9.12 7.38
N PRO A 33 10.05 -9.79 6.92
CA PRO A 33 11.40 -9.22 6.91
C PRO A 33 11.58 -8.21 5.77
N ARG A 34 11.39 -6.91 6.06
CA ARG A 34 11.52 -5.80 5.08
C ARG A 34 12.85 -5.87 4.31
N GLU A 35 13.92 -6.28 4.97
CA GLU A 35 15.25 -6.41 4.38
C GLU A 35 15.32 -7.38 3.20
N ASN A 36 14.42 -8.32 3.09
CA ASN A 36 14.36 -9.25 1.94
C ASN A 36 13.75 -8.60 0.68
N PHE A 37 13.13 -7.45 0.83
CA PHE A 37 12.41 -6.76 -0.25
C PHE A 37 13.15 -5.54 -0.80
N VAL A 38 14.12 -5.04 -0.04
CA VAL A 38 14.93 -3.88 -0.43
C VAL A 38 16.00 -4.30 -1.44
N PRO A 39 16.23 -3.55 -2.55
CA PRO A 39 17.30 -3.82 -3.49
C PRO A 39 18.68 -3.78 -2.84
N GLU A 40 19.65 -4.56 -3.35
CA GLU A 40 20.99 -4.72 -2.74
C GLU A 40 21.70 -3.39 -2.47
N GLY A 41 21.61 -2.42 -3.38
CA GLY A 41 22.23 -1.10 -3.21
C GLY A 41 21.68 -0.26 -2.06
N TYR A 42 20.53 -0.64 -1.49
CA TYR A 42 19.84 0.11 -0.44
C TYR A 42 19.72 -0.64 0.89
N GLN A 43 20.41 -1.76 1.06
CA GLN A 43 20.34 -2.59 2.27
C GLN A 43 20.72 -1.82 3.56
N ASN A 44 21.59 -0.84 3.48
CA ASN A 44 21.96 0.00 4.62
C ASN A 44 20.87 1.00 5.03
N LEU A 45 19.87 1.21 4.17
CA LEU A 45 18.75 2.15 4.36
C LEU A 45 17.43 1.44 4.69
N VAL A 46 17.42 0.12 4.81
CA VAL A 46 16.20 -0.70 4.99
C VAL A 46 15.32 -0.23 6.16
N PHE A 47 15.94 0.32 7.20
CA PHE A 47 15.27 0.81 8.40
C PHE A 47 15.23 2.34 8.50
N ALA A 48 15.61 3.07 7.47
CA ALA A 48 15.43 4.51 7.38
C ALA A 48 13.97 4.82 6.99
N ASP A 49 13.40 5.91 7.54
CA ASP A 49 12.05 6.36 7.17
C ASP A 49 12.08 7.17 5.86
N ILE A 50 12.42 6.48 4.80
CA ILE A 50 12.51 7.02 3.43
C ILE A 50 11.82 6.08 2.43
N GLU A 51 11.41 6.63 1.31
CA GLU A 51 11.07 5.85 0.11
C GLU A 51 12.34 5.26 -0.50
N ILE A 52 12.34 3.98 -0.80
CA ILE A 52 13.48 3.30 -1.42
C ILE A 52 13.21 3.11 -2.91
N PRO A 53 14.09 3.62 -3.79
CA PRO A 53 13.95 3.44 -5.23
C PRO A 53 13.89 1.95 -5.61
N LEU A 54 13.00 1.64 -6.53
CA LEU A 54 12.88 0.36 -7.21
C LEU A 54 13.18 0.58 -8.70
N ASP A 55 13.25 -0.50 -9.45
CA ASP A 55 13.30 -0.42 -10.90
C ASP A 55 12.02 0.21 -11.48
N SER A 56 12.05 0.61 -12.76
CA SER A 56 10.90 1.18 -13.47
C SER A 56 10.39 2.52 -12.90
N ASP A 57 11.28 3.34 -12.31
CA ASP A 57 10.95 4.64 -11.71
C ASP A 57 9.90 4.56 -10.60
N GLN A 58 9.85 3.45 -9.90
CA GLN A 58 8.96 3.25 -8.76
C GLN A 58 9.73 3.26 -7.42
N LYS A 59 9.01 3.31 -6.31
CA LYS A 59 9.59 3.36 -4.97
C LYS A 59 8.81 2.50 -3.99
N MET A 60 9.52 1.90 -3.03
CA MET A 60 8.87 1.36 -1.82
C MET A 60 8.39 2.52 -0.95
N LEU A 61 7.23 2.36 -0.35
CA LEU A 61 6.75 3.30 0.67
C LEU A 61 7.71 3.36 1.87
N SER A 62 7.76 4.52 2.53
CA SER A 62 8.52 4.63 3.78
C SER A 62 7.83 3.85 4.91
N PRO A 63 8.58 3.32 5.88
CA PRO A 63 8.04 2.54 7.00
C PRO A 63 6.92 3.27 7.77
N LYS A 64 7.07 4.57 7.96
CA LYS A 64 6.06 5.39 8.63
C LYS A 64 4.74 5.42 7.85
N ILE A 65 4.79 5.57 6.53
CA ILE A 65 3.58 5.58 5.68
C ILE A 65 2.89 4.22 5.73
N GLU A 66 3.65 3.12 5.60
CA GLU A 66 3.12 1.76 5.73
C GLU A 66 2.40 1.55 7.06
N GLY A 67 3.01 1.97 8.16
CA GLY A 67 2.40 1.90 9.48
C GLY A 67 1.12 2.70 9.60
N ARG A 68 1.07 3.92 9.05
CA ARG A 68 -0.13 4.77 9.05
C ARG A 68 -1.26 4.23 8.18
N ILE A 69 -0.93 3.56 7.07
CA ILE A 69 -1.91 2.83 6.26
C ILE A 69 -2.57 1.74 7.13
N LEU A 70 -1.76 0.89 7.76
CA LEU A 70 -2.26 -0.20 8.58
C LEU A 70 -3.11 0.27 9.76
N ASP A 71 -2.69 1.34 10.44
CA ASP A 71 -3.45 1.96 11.53
C ASP A 71 -4.83 2.46 11.05
N SER A 72 -4.88 3.13 9.90
CA SER A 72 -6.13 3.66 9.35
C SER A 72 -7.12 2.58 8.90
N LEU A 73 -6.62 1.46 8.44
CA LEU A 73 -7.43 0.35 7.92
C LEU A 73 -8.01 -0.53 9.05
N ASP A 74 -7.30 -0.66 10.18
CA ASP A 74 -7.71 -1.48 11.33
C ASP A 74 -8.17 -2.88 10.92
N ILE A 75 -7.23 -3.65 10.34
CA ILE A 75 -7.47 -4.99 9.78
C ILE A 75 -7.62 -6.01 10.89
N ILE A 76 -8.67 -6.82 10.88
CA ILE A 76 -9.00 -7.79 11.93
C ILE A 76 -8.83 -9.26 11.52
N GLY A 77 -8.61 -9.55 10.22
CA GLY A 77 -8.10 -10.86 9.77
C GLY A 77 -9.00 -11.69 8.87
N HIS A 78 -10.18 -11.23 8.56
CA HIS A 78 -11.10 -11.94 7.64
C HIS A 78 -11.29 -11.21 6.30
N GLU A 79 -10.62 -10.09 6.12
CA GLU A 79 -10.78 -9.21 4.98
C GLU A 79 -10.19 -9.81 3.70
N SER A 80 -10.87 -9.54 2.59
CA SER A 80 -10.31 -9.61 1.24
C SER A 80 -9.72 -8.23 0.90
N ALA A 81 -8.44 -8.18 0.54
CA ALA A 81 -7.75 -6.94 0.22
C ALA A 81 -7.37 -6.88 -1.26
N LEU A 82 -7.46 -5.68 -1.83
CA LEU A 82 -6.83 -5.30 -3.08
C LEU A 82 -5.73 -4.28 -2.80
N GLU A 83 -4.54 -4.54 -3.32
CA GLU A 83 -3.44 -3.59 -3.38
C GLU A 83 -3.22 -3.14 -4.82
N ILE A 84 -3.08 -1.84 -5.03
CA ILE A 84 -2.75 -1.23 -6.31
C ILE A 84 -1.34 -0.64 -6.19
N GLY A 85 -0.38 -1.23 -6.91
CA GLY A 85 1.05 -0.97 -6.82
C GLY A 85 1.75 -1.97 -5.90
N THR A 86 2.04 -3.17 -6.40
CA THR A 86 2.76 -4.23 -5.68
C THR A 86 4.19 -3.80 -5.32
N GLY A 87 4.86 -3.12 -6.24
CA GLY A 87 6.23 -2.67 -6.09
C GLY A 87 7.18 -3.80 -5.72
N SER A 88 7.83 -3.71 -4.57
CA SER A 88 8.75 -4.74 -4.07
C SER A 88 8.06 -6.01 -3.56
N GLY A 89 6.73 -6.00 -3.32
CA GLY A 89 5.99 -7.07 -2.68
C GLY A 89 6.03 -7.05 -1.14
N TYR A 90 6.72 -6.08 -0.53
CA TYR A 90 6.80 -6.00 0.93
C TYR A 90 5.45 -5.75 1.57
N PHE A 91 4.76 -4.68 1.14
CA PHE A 91 3.47 -4.32 1.73
C PHE A 91 2.39 -5.36 1.39
N THR A 92 2.44 -5.96 0.19
CA THR A 92 1.63 -7.13 -0.18
C THR A 92 1.78 -8.26 0.84
N SER A 93 3.03 -8.56 1.23
CA SER A 93 3.34 -9.62 2.22
C SER A 93 2.83 -9.26 3.62
N VAL A 94 2.89 -7.99 4.01
CA VAL A 94 2.31 -7.51 5.27
C VAL A 94 0.78 -7.65 5.25
N LEU A 95 0.13 -7.26 4.16
CA LEU A 95 -1.31 -7.47 3.98
C LEU A 95 -1.67 -8.97 3.98
N ALA A 96 -0.86 -9.82 3.35
CA ALA A 96 -1.07 -11.28 3.36
C ALA A 96 -1.01 -11.88 4.77
N ARG A 97 -0.18 -11.32 5.65
CA ARG A 97 -0.11 -11.72 7.05
C ARG A 97 -1.33 -11.30 7.87
N LEU A 98 -2.03 -10.25 7.42
CA LEU A 98 -3.17 -9.64 8.13
C LEU A 98 -4.53 -10.08 7.58
N CYS A 99 -4.66 -10.25 6.28
CA CYS A 99 -5.92 -10.48 5.58
C CYS A 99 -6.17 -11.96 5.27
N LYS A 100 -7.42 -12.31 5.02
CA LYS A 100 -7.81 -13.63 4.52
C LYS A 100 -7.24 -13.90 3.13
N SER A 101 -7.29 -12.90 2.24
CA SER A 101 -6.77 -12.97 0.88
C SER A 101 -6.32 -11.60 0.40
N VAL A 102 -5.30 -11.58 -0.45
CA VAL A 102 -4.77 -10.37 -1.07
C VAL A 102 -4.70 -10.58 -2.57
N LYS A 103 -5.30 -9.67 -3.32
CA LYS A 103 -5.03 -9.48 -4.73
C LYS A 103 -4.17 -8.23 -4.87
N SER A 104 -3.06 -8.29 -5.60
CA SER A 104 -2.21 -7.15 -5.87
C SER A 104 -2.06 -6.95 -7.37
N ILE A 105 -2.08 -5.70 -7.85
CA ILE A 105 -1.89 -5.37 -9.26
C ILE A 105 -0.68 -4.46 -9.43
N GLU A 106 0.17 -4.81 -10.41
CA GLU A 106 1.41 -4.09 -10.72
C GLU A 106 1.51 -3.85 -12.22
N VAL A 107 1.82 -2.61 -12.60
CA VAL A 107 1.93 -2.22 -14.01
C VAL A 107 3.26 -2.68 -14.63
N SER A 108 4.34 -2.77 -13.84
CA SER A 108 5.63 -3.29 -14.26
C SER A 108 5.67 -4.80 -14.16
N LYS A 109 5.89 -5.47 -15.29
CA LYS A 109 6.03 -6.91 -15.34
C LYS A 109 7.23 -7.39 -14.52
N GLU A 110 8.35 -6.67 -14.59
CA GLU A 110 9.58 -7.00 -13.88
C GLU A 110 9.37 -6.97 -12.35
N LEU A 111 8.72 -5.92 -11.84
CA LEU A 111 8.42 -5.81 -10.41
C LEU A 111 7.40 -6.85 -9.97
N SER A 112 6.40 -7.15 -10.81
CA SER A 112 5.40 -8.19 -10.55
C SER A 112 6.05 -9.56 -10.36
N GLU A 113 6.95 -9.96 -11.27
CA GLU A 113 7.68 -11.24 -11.23
C GLU A 113 8.61 -11.30 -10.00
N LEU A 114 9.39 -10.24 -9.74
CA LEU A 114 10.26 -10.16 -8.56
C LEU A 114 9.49 -10.22 -7.23
N ALA A 115 8.34 -9.57 -7.16
CA ALA A 115 7.49 -9.61 -5.96
C ALA A 115 6.90 -11.01 -5.75
N GLU A 116 6.45 -11.67 -6.81
CA GLU A 116 5.91 -13.03 -6.76
C GLU A 116 6.95 -14.03 -6.23
N ASP A 117 8.19 -13.96 -6.71
CA ASP A 117 9.29 -14.82 -6.24
C ASP A 117 9.57 -14.63 -4.75
N LYS A 118 9.60 -13.37 -4.27
CA LYS A 118 9.82 -13.07 -2.86
C LYS A 118 8.68 -13.56 -1.97
N ILE A 119 7.43 -13.37 -2.41
CA ILE A 119 6.22 -13.79 -1.69
C ILE A 119 6.17 -15.34 -1.62
N ASN A 120 6.51 -16.03 -2.71
CA ASN A 120 6.60 -17.49 -2.75
C ASN A 120 7.68 -18.03 -1.80
N THR A 121 8.81 -17.34 -1.69
CA THR A 121 9.89 -17.69 -0.74
C THR A 121 9.39 -17.61 0.71
N LEU A 122 8.49 -16.68 1.02
CA LEU A 122 7.85 -16.57 2.34
C LEU A 122 6.67 -17.53 2.53
N LYS A 123 6.34 -18.33 1.50
CA LYS A 123 5.29 -19.36 1.52
C LYS A 123 3.88 -18.81 1.80
N PHE A 124 3.59 -17.59 1.38
CA PHE A 124 2.21 -17.10 1.39
C PHE A 124 1.39 -17.81 0.31
N THR A 125 0.23 -18.32 0.69
CA THR A 125 -0.70 -19.05 -0.21
C THR A 125 -1.98 -18.27 -0.48
N ASN A 126 -2.14 -17.11 0.15
CA ASN A 126 -3.32 -16.27 0.09
C ASN A 126 -3.11 -14.98 -0.74
N VAL A 127 -2.08 -14.95 -1.58
CA VAL A 127 -1.74 -13.83 -2.46
C VAL A 127 -1.93 -14.20 -3.92
N SER A 128 -2.47 -13.29 -4.70
CA SER A 128 -2.52 -13.35 -6.16
C SER A 128 -2.00 -12.03 -6.72
N ILE A 129 -0.95 -12.06 -7.52
CA ILE A 129 -0.43 -10.89 -8.22
C ILE A 129 -0.92 -10.90 -9.67
N VAL A 130 -1.28 -9.74 -10.17
CA VAL A 130 -1.71 -9.50 -11.55
C VAL A 130 -0.83 -8.42 -12.16
N THR A 131 -0.24 -8.70 -13.31
CA THR A 131 0.45 -7.67 -14.10
C THR A 131 -0.58 -6.92 -14.95
N GLY A 132 -0.69 -5.61 -14.77
CA GLY A 132 -1.64 -4.78 -15.53
C GLY A 132 -1.78 -3.37 -15.01
N ASP A 133 -2.45 -2.53 -15.77
CA ASP A 133 -2.78 -1.16 -15.39
C ASP A 133 -4.11 -1.13 -14.63
N ALA A 134 -4.07 -0.71 -13.37
CA ALA A 134 -5.23 -0.66 -12.50
C ALA A 134 -6.32 0.32 -12.98
N LEU A 135 -5.98 1.32 -13.81
CA LEU A 135 -6.95 2.27 -14.38
C LEU A 135 -7.79 1.65 -15.50
N THR A 136 -7.31 0.57 -16.11
CA THR A 136 -7.99 -0.11 -17.24
C THR A 136 -8.35 -1.56 -16.94
N TYR A 137 -7.85 -2.11 -15.82
CA TYR A 137 -8.14 -3.47 -15.43
C TYR A 137 -9.60 -3.63 -14.99
N ASN A 138 -10.25 -4.66 -15.51
CA ASN A 138 -11.64 -4.95 -15.17
C ASN A 138 -11.71 -5.76 -13.86
N PHE A 139 -11.88 -5.06 -12.75
CA PHE A 139 -12.16 -5.68 -11.46
C PHE A 139 -13.65 -5.93 -11.28
N ASP A 140 -13.98 -6.96 -10.51
CA ASP A 140 -15.35 -7.18 -10.06
C ASP A 140 -15.72 -6.14 -8.98
N ASN A 141 -16.85 -5.47 -9.14
CA ASN A 141 -17.37 -4.54 -8.15
C ASN A 141 -17.69 -5.27 -6.82
N GLU A 142 -17.64 -4.52 -5.71
CA GLU A 142 -18.02 -5.00 -4.37
C GLU A 142 -17.29 -6.27 -3.92
N SER A 143 -16.03 -6.43 -4.33
CA SER A 143 -15.26 -7.65 -4.10
C SER A 143 -14.34 -7.58 -2.91
N PHE A 144 -14.00 -6.36 -2.42
CA PHE A 144 -12.97 -6.17 -1.43
C PHE A 144 -13.47 -5.47 -0.17
N ASP A 145 -13.01 -5.97 0.97
CA ASP A 145 -13.21 -5.31 2.26
C ASP A 145 -12.21 -4.15 2.43
N ILE A 146 -11.04 -4.29 1.81
CA ILE A 146 -9.96 -3.31 1.86
C ILE A 146 -9.41 -3.07 0.46
N VAL A 147 -9.20 -1.80 0.11
CA VAL A 147 -8.43 -1.37 -1.06
C VAL A 147 -7.33 -0.43 -0.61
N VAL A 148 -6.09 -0.70 -1.01
CA VAL A 148 -4.93 0.17 -0.77
C VAL A 148 -4.35 0.61 -2.10
N VAL A 149 -4.20 1.93 -2.28
CA VAL A 149 -3.49 2.50 -3.43
C VAL A 149 -2.13 2.99 -2.96
N GLY A 150 -1.06 2.33 -3.39
CA GLY A 150 0.33 2.60 -3.00
C GLY A 150 0.98 3.81 -3.69
N CYS A 151 0.21 4.60 -4.44
CA CYS A 151 0.63 5.79 -5.17
C CYS A 151 -0.42 6.88 -5.06
N ALA A 152 -0.14 8.08 -5.60
CA ALA A 152 -1.08 9.19 -5.56
C ALA A 152 -1.96 9.26 -6.81
N LEU A 153 -3.12 9.90 -6.67
CA LEU A 153 -4.00 10.32 -7.76
C LEU A 153 -4.37 11.80 -7.61
N PRO A 154 -4.67 12.52 -8.70
CA PRO A 154 -5.17 13.89 -8.60
C PRO A 154 -6.47 14.02 -7.82
N LYS A 155 -7.32 13.00 -7.87
CA LYS A 155 -8.59 12.87 -7.15
C LYS A 155 -8.94 11.40 -6.95
N ILE A 156 -9.85 11.12 -6.04
CA ILE A 156 -10.35 9.76 -5.80
C ILE A 156 -11.00 9.23 -7.10
N HIS A 157 -10.57 8.06 -7.55
CA HIS A 157 -11.13 7.38 -8.70
C HIS A 157 -12.44 6.69 -8.31
N GLU A 158 -13.53 6.96 -9.04
CA GLU A 158 -14.85 6.42 -8.68
C GLU A 158 -14.90 4.89 -8.75
N ASP A 159 -14.21 4.29 -9.71
CA ASP A 159 -14.19 2.84 -9.84
C ASP A 159 -13.52 2.18 -8.65
N PHE A 160 -12.47 2.77 -8.06
CA PHE A 160 -11.86 2.23 -6.85
C PHE A 160 -12.80 2.23 -5.65
N LYS A 161 -13.71 3.21 -5.55
CA LYS A 161 -14.75 3.21 -4.52
C LYS A 161 -15.76 2.08 -4.72
N ARG A 162 -16.11 1.78 -5.98
CA ARG A 162 -17.06 0.73 -6.32
C ARG A 162 -16.55 -0.68 -6.03
N LEU A 163 -15.21 -0.85 -5.93
CA LEU A 163 -14.60 -2.13 -5.56
C LEU A 163 -14.89 -2.53 -4.10
N LEU A 164 -15.22 -1.56 -3.25
CA LEU A 164 -15.49 -1.81 -1.84
C LEU A 164 -16.82 -2.51 -1.63
N LYS A 165 -16.84 -3.52 -0.79
CA LYS A 165 -18.06 -4.02 -0.15
C LYS A 165 -18.65 -2.96 0.77
N VAL A 166 -19.93 -3.07 1.13
CA VAL A 166 -20.52 -2.26 2.20
C VAL A 166 -19.73 -2.47 3.50
N GLY A 167 -19.34 -1.39 4.15
CA GLY A 167 -18.45 -1.41 5.31
C GLY A 167 -16.96 -1.41 4.98
N GLY A 168 -16.58 -1.64 3.71
CA GLY A 168 -15.19 -1.67 3.24
C GLY A 168 -14.50 -0.30 3.28
N LYS A 169 -13.16 -0.33 3.25
CA LYS A 169 -12.29 0.84 3.39
C LYS A 169 -11.30 0.93 2.23
N LEU A 170 -11.13 2.13 1.68
CA LEU A 170 -10.11 2.46 0.69
C LEU A 170 -9.14 3.47 1.30
N PHE A 171 -7.85 3.14 1.31
CA PHE A 171 -6.77 4.09 1.55
C PHE A 171 -6.21 4.57 0.20
N ILE A 172 -6.09 5.89 0.05
CA ILE A 172 -5.56 6.53 -1.15
C ILE A 172 -4.93 7.88 -0.81
N VAL A 173 -3.87 8.25 -1.52
CA VAL A 173 -3.29 9.60 -1.47
C VAL A 173 -3.81 10.39 -2.67
N VAL A 174 -4.38 11.56 -2.40
CA VAL A 174 -4.96 12.42 -3.46
C VAL A 174 -4.50 13.85 -3.32
N GLY A 175 -4.41 14.55 -4.44
CA GLY A 175 -4.11 15.97 -4.48
C GLY A 175 -3.26 16.41 -5.65
N THR A 176 -2.76 17.65 -5.57
CA THR A 176 -1.79 18.21 -6.51
C THR A 176 -0.37 18.01 -6.00
N LYS A 177 0.63 18.11 -6.87
CA LYS A 177 2.06 17.91 -6.51
C LYS A 177 2.51 18.67 -5.25
N ASN A 178 1.91 19.84 -5.00
CA ASN A 178 2.28 20.70 -3.86
C ASN A 178 1.37 20.49 -2.63
N HIS A 179 0.32 19.69 -2.74
CA HIS A 179 -0.66 19.53 -1.68
C HIS A 179 -1.42 18.21 -1.86
N MET A 180 -0.90 17.17 -1.21
CA MET A 180 -1.49 15.84 -1.22
C MET A 180 -1.87 15.40 0.18
N HIS A 181 -2.96 14.67 0.28
CA HIS A 181 -3.46 14.11 1.53
C HIS A 181 -3.71 12.61 1.40
N ALA A 182 -3.27 11.86 2.39
CA ALA A 182 -3.77 10.53 2.62
C ALA A 182 -5.24 10.61 3.05
N THR A 183 -6.08 9.86 2.39
CA THR A 183 -7.53 9.87 2.57
C THR A 183 -8.03 8.45 2.79
N LEU A 184 -8.88 8.27 3.80
CA LEU A 184 -9.64 7.04 4.02
C LEU A 184 -11.05 7.24 3.51
N VAL A 185 -11.48 6.38 2.60
CA VAL A 185 -12.87 6.30 2.14
C VAL A 185 -13.51 5.05 2.73
N LYS A 186 -14.65 5.19 3.37
CA LYS A 186 -15.45 4.07 3.88
C LYS A 186 -16.77 4.01 3.12
N ARG A 187 -17.12 2.84 2.62
CA ARG A 187 -18.46 2.60 2.05
C ARG A 187 -19.44 2.37 3.17
N ILE A 188 -20.45 3.23 3.29
CA ILE A 188 -21.45 3.18 4.36
C ILE A 188 -22.61 2.27 3.98
N ASN A 189 -23.10 2.41 2.75
CA ASN A 189 -24.17 1.61 2.19
C ASN A 189 -24.01 1.49 0.65
N GLU A 190 -25.01 1.01 -0.05
CA GLU A 190 -24.94 0.77 -1.51
C GLU A 190 -24.65 2.03 -2.34
N SER A 191 -25.05 3.21 -1.87
CA SER A 191 -24.96 4.48 -2.60
C SER A 191 -24.14 5.56 -1.90
N GLU A 192 -23.62 5.30 -0.70
CA GLU A 192 -22.98 6.32 0.12
C GLU A 192 -21.56 5.94 0.54
N TRP A 193 -20.62 6.88 0.36
CA TRP A 193 -19.23 6.78 0.80
C TRP A 193 -18.87 8.00 1.63
N GLN A 194 -18.24 7.78 2.76
CA GLN A 194 -17.68 8.81 3.61
C GLN A 194 -16.16 8.89 3.43
N SER A 195 -15.65 10.10 3.18
CA SER A 195 -14.21 10.33 3.05
C SER A 195 -13.69 11.14 4.24
N LYS A 196 -12.54 10.74 4.77
CA LYS A 196 -11.82 11.42 5.85
C LYS A 196 -10.39 11.68 5.45
N SER A 197 -9.96 12.94 5.43
CA SER A 197 -8.54 13.29 5.33
C SER A 197 -7.81 12.86 6.60
N LEU A 198 -6.70 12.17 6.46
CA LEU A 198 -5.93 11.61 7.57
C LEU A 198 -4.72 12.47 7.90
N PHE A 199 -3.87 12.75 6.89
CA PHE A 199 -2.63 13.51 7.06
C PHE A 199 -2.09 13.97 5.71
N GLU A 200 -1.29 15.01 5.74
CA GLU A 200 -0.50 15.45 4.59
C GLU A 200 0.66 14.49 4.33
N THR A 201 0.84 14.15 3.07
CA THR A 201 1.94 13.32 2.59
C THR A 201 2.13 13.54 1.10
N HIS A 202 3.25 13.09 0.57
CA HIS A 202 3.53 13.13 -0.86
C HIS A 202 3.90 11.71 -1.32
N LEU A 203 3.28 11.27 -2.40
CA LEU A 203 3.65 10.06 -3.13
C LEU A 203 3.72 10.40 -4.63
N ASP A 204 4.50 9.61 -5.38
CA ASP A 204 4.49 9.72 -6.83
C ASP A 204 3.11 9.36 -7.39
N TYR A 205 2.70 10.02 -8.46
CA TYR A 205 1.42 9.70 -9.10
C TYR A 205 1.42 8.31 -9.70
N MET A 206 0.25 7.70 -9.68
CA MET A 206 -0.03 6.51 -10.47
C MET A 206 0.31 6.80 -11.94
N LYS A 207 1.04 5.92 -12.57
CA LYS A 207 1.50 6.05 -13.95
C LYS A 207 0.30 6.31 -14.88
N GLY A 208 0.35 7.40 -15.66
CA GLY A 208 -0.74 7.79 -16.57
C GLY A 208 -1.85 8.63 -15.91
N SER A 209 -1.77 8.91 -14.58
CA SER A 209 -2.76 9.73 -13.88
C SER A 209 -2.30 11.16 -13.59
N GLU A 210 -1.08 11.52 -13.97
CA GLU A 210 -0.47 12.82 -13.71
C GLU A 210 -1.37 13.95 -14.23
N PRO A 211 -1.53 15.05 -13.46
CA PRO A 211 -2.28 16.21 -13.92
C PRO A 211 -1.67 16.78 -15.20
N LYS A 212 -2.47 16.91 -16.24
CA LYS A 212 -2.02 17.62 -17.47
C LYS A 212 -1.75 19.07 -17.12
N VAL A 213 -0.51 19.52 -17.30
CA VAL A 213 -0.13 20.92 -17.13
C VAL A 213 -0.87 21.71 -18.21
N LYS A 214 -1.88 22.48 -17.83
CA LYS A 214 -2.48 23.49 -18.72
C LYS A 214 -1.57 24.71 -18.70
N PHE A 215 -0.84 24.93 -19.77
CA PHE A 215 -0.20 26.23 -20.01
C PHE A 215 -1.34 27.23 -20.31
N THR A 216 -1.57 28.16 -19.42
CA THR A 216 -2.31 29.41 -19.73
C THR A 216 -1.29 30.44 -20.13
N PHE A 217 -1.39 30.90 -21.38
CA PHE A 217 -0.64 32.06 -21.87
C PHE A 217 -1.31 33.33 -21.36
#